data_1fb461ea3b4b7a208409bcecfff02220
#
_entry.id   1fb461ea3b4b7a208409bcecfff02220
#
_cell.length_a   1.000
_cell.length_b   1.000
_cell.length_c   1.000
_cell.angle_alpha   90.00
_cell.angle_beta   90.00
_cell.angle_gamma   90.00
#
_symmetry.space_group_name_H-M   'P 1'
#
loop_
_entity.id
_entity.type
_entity.pdbx_description
1 polymer ?
#
loop_
_entity_poly.entity_id
_entity_poly.type
_entity_poly.pdbx_seq_one_letter_code
_entity_poly.pdbx_strand_id
1 'polypeptide(L)'
;VKSVSIILGDPFAAGILGGGEHWDGKKEPIIYKKRLKNQIWWTTTVRPEYKRLKYYFELQTGEESWFYFEDGFVSSEQMHLEGRSRQCFVFPWMNPCDVPRTPAWVNDTVWYQIFPDRFCNGDPSNDPENVVLWREHGSVTNEECFGGDLAGITDKLDYLQNLGINGLYLTPINEAPSNHKYDTTDYTKIDPRFGDEETFKHLVKEAHKRGIRVMLDGVFNHSGYYFAPWQDVLAKGPESEYYDWFMINEWPFDKNG
;
A
#
# COMPACT_ATOMS: atom_id res chain seq x y z
N VAL A 1 -4.60 30.61 22.76
CA VAL A 1 -4.88 29.26 23.31
C VAL A 1 -4.72 29.37 24.83
N LYS A 2 -5.77 28.97 25.58
CA LYS A 2 -5.78 28.97 27.06
C LYS A 2 -5.13 27.71 27.62
N SER A 3 -5.47 26.58 27.05
CA SER A 3 -4.93 25.25 27.41
C SER A 3 -4.83 24.34 26.20
N VAL A 4 -3.96 23.36 26.30
CA VAL A 4 -3.80 22.27 25.32
C VAL A 4 -3.85 20.95 26.05
N SER A 5 -4.57 20.00 25.51
CA SER A 5 -4.56 18.61 25.92
C SER A 5 -4.11 17.72 24.77
N ILE A 6 -3.48 16.61 25.06
CA ILE A 6 -3.23 15.53 24.11
C ILE A 6 -4.24 14.42 24.37
N ILE A 7 -4.86 13.92 23.31
CA ILE A 7 -5.66 12.70 23.34
C ILE A 7 -4.78 11.62 22.72
N LEU A 8 -4.51 10.56 23.46
CA LEU A 8 -3.52 9.56 23.08
C LEU A 8 -3.92 8.14 23.50
N GLY A 9 -3.43 7.16 22.78
CA GLY A 9 -3.65 5.75 23.09
C GLY A 9 -2.97 4.81 22.10
N ASP A 10 -3.13 3.51 22.35
CA ASP A 10 -2.68 2.48 21.43
C ASP A 10 -3.53 2.53 20.15
N PRO A 11 -2.94 2.61 18.94
CA PRO A 11 -3.69 2.60 17.69
C PRO A 11 -4.52 1.32 17.48
N PHE A 12 -4.18 0.23 18.16
CA PHE A 12 -4.86 -1.06 18.06
C PHE A 12 -5.78 -1.40 19.24
N ALA A 13 -6.05 -0.44 20.12
CA ALA A 13 -6.93 -0.66 21.29
C ALA A 13 -8.34 -1.17 20.91
N ALA A 14 -8.83 -0.84 19.71
CA ALA A 14 -10.10 -1.32 19.15
C ALA A 14 -9.97 -2.59 18.29
N GLY A 15 -8.82 -3.29 18.33
CA GLY A 15 -8.52 -4.49 17.53
C GLY A 15 -7.65 -4.22 16.30
N ILE A 16 -7.09 -5.29 15.73
CA ILE A 16 -6.13 -5.21 14.59
C ILE A 16 -6.77 -4.58 13.35
N LEU A 17 -8.06 -4.83 13.12
CA LEU A 17 -8.83 -4.23 12.03
C LEU A 17 -9.54 -2.93 12.47
N GLY A 18 -9.14 -2.40 13.61
CA GLY A 18 -9.72 -1.26 14.30
C GLY A 18 -9.56 0.08 13.59
N GLY A 19 -9.88 0.11 12.30
CA GLY A 19 -10.43 1.29 11.64
C GLY A 19 -11.79 1.63 12.21
N GLY A 20 -12.06 1.24 13.47
CA GLY A 20 -13.30 1.52 14.15
C GLY A 20 -13.51 3.01 14.24
N GLU A 21 -14.72 3.43 13.88
CA GLU A 21 -15.24 4.78 14.00
C GLU A 21 -15.10 5.35 15.43
N HIS A 22 -14.70 4.52 16.41
CA HIS A 22 -14.66 4.81 17.83
C HIS A 22 -13.30 4.46 18.48
N TRP A 23 -12.21 5.06 17.96
CA TRP A 23 -10.97 5.01 18.73
C TRP A 23 -11.00 6.05 19.85
N ASP A 24 -11.09 5.61 21.10
CA ASP A 24 -11.11 6.43 22.29
C ASP A 24 -9.71 6.54 22.89
N GLY A 25 -9.05 7.67 22.65
CA GLY A 25 -7.83 8.03 23.34
C GLY A 25 -8.09 8.61 24.71
N LYS A 26 -7.15 8.45 25.63
CA LYS A 26 -7.15 9.09 26.93
C LYS A 26 -6.75 10.57 26.80
N LYS A 27 -7.54 11.48 27.34
CA LYS A 27 -7.23 12.92 27.38
C LYS A 27 -6.30 13.24 28.53
N GLU A 28 -5.16 13.85 28.22
CA GLU A 28 -4.17 14.30 29.21
C GLU A 28 -3.83 15.79 28.99
N PRO A 29 -3.84 16.62 30.04
CA PRO A 29 -3.51 18.04 29.90
C PRO A 29 -2.00 18.21 29.70
N ILE A 30 -1.61 19.14 28.81
CA ILE A 30 -0.22 19.56 28.66
C ILE A 30 0.03 20.74 29.60
N ILE A 31 0.76 20.50 30.69
CA ILE A 31 0.98 21.47 31.75
C ILE A 31 2.16 22.35 31.46
N TYR A 32 3.24 21.79 30.88
CA TYR A 32 4.45 22.56 30.63
C TYR A 32 4.30 23.44 29.38
N LYS A 33 4.53 24.73 29.56
CA LYS A 33 4.53 25.73 28.48
C LYS A 33 5.70 26.69 28.60
N LYS A 34 6.30 27.01 27.45
CA LYS A 34 7.36 28.00 27.33
C LYS A 34 6.93 29.14 26.43
N ARG A 35 6.93 30.37 26.93
CA ARG A 35 6.62 31.53 26.11
C ARG A 35 7.90 32.02 25.42
N LEU A 36 7.83 32.16 24.11
CA LEU A 36 8.80 32.83 23.25
C LEU A 36 8.22 34.19 22.80
N LYS A 37 9.00 34.99 22.05
CA LYS A 37 8.59 36.34 21.63
C LYS A 37 7.19 36.37 20.96
N ASN A 38 6.92 35.45 20.02
CA ASN A 38 5.69 35.42 19.22
C ASN A 38 4.97 34.06 19.28
N GLN A 39 5.38 33.17 20.17
CA GLN A 39 4.87 31.81 20.23
C GLN A 39 4.78 31.29 21.66
N ILE A 40 3.89 30.38 21.91
CA ILE A 40 3.84 29.58 23.13
C ILE A 40 4.01 28.11 22.72
N TRP A 41 5.05 27.50 23.27
CA TRP A 41 5.30 26.07 23.07
C TRP A 41 4.67 25.29 24.21
N TRP A 42 3.88 24.31 23.86
CA TRP A 42 3.27 23.36 24.77
C TRP A 42 3.97 22.02 24.58
N THR A 43 4.53 21.47 25.66
CA THR A 43 5.33 20.24 25.59
C THR A 43 4.91 19.25 26.66
N THR A 44 4.89 17.98 26.29
CA THR A 44 4.73 16.86 27.20
C THR A 44 5.62 15.71 26.76
N THR A 45 5.87 14.78 27.66
CA THR A 45 6.59 13.53 27.38
C THR A 45 5.65 12.38 27.62
N VAL A 46 5.48 11.55 26.60
CA VAL A 46 4.61 10.37 26.66
C VAL A 46 5.47 9.10 26.58
N ARG A 47 5.10 8.10 27.34
CA ARG A 47 5.73 6.77 27.33
C ARG A 47 4.64 5.73 27.07
N PRO A 48 4.37 5.39 25.79
CA PRO A 48 3.37 4.39 25.46
C PRO A 48 3.82 2.99 25.88
N GLU A 49 2.89 2.20 26.42
CA GLU A 49 3.15 0.85 26.93
C GLU A 49 3.76 -0.06 25.88
N TYR A 50 3.23 -0.04 24.67
CA TYR A 50 3.65 -0.89 23.55
C TYR A 50 4.58 -0.19 22.56
N LYS A 51 5.22 0.93 22.95
CA LYS A 51 6.13 1.71 22.09
C LYS A 51 5.51 2.13 20.74
N ARG A 52 4.23 2.30 20.69
CA ARG A 52 3.45 2.83 19.57
C ARG A 52 2.37 3.75 20.09
N LEU A 53 1.97 4.74 19.32
CA LEU A 53 1.06 5.78 19.77
C LEU A 53 0.23 6.33 18.62
N LYS A 54 -1.05 6.51 18.86
CA LYS A 54 -1.95 7.33 18.05
C LYS A 54 -2.41 8.51 18.90
N TYR A 55 -2.40 9.72 18.35
CA TYR A 55 -2.74 10.90 19.13
C TYR A 55 -3.22 12.06 18.26
N TYR A 56 -3.88 13.01 18.90
CA TYR A 56 -4.21 14.33 18.39
C TYR A 56 -4.27 15.32 19.56
N PHE A 57 -4.43 16.62 19.27
CA PHE A 57 -4.45 17.65 20.28
C PHE A 57 -5.81 18.33 20.33
N GLU A 58 -6.23 18.73 21.54
CA GLU A 58 -7.34 19.62 21.77
C GLU A 58 -6.81 20.95 22.32
N LEU A 59 -7.24 22.03 21.68
CA LEU A 59 -6.83 23.40 22.01
C LEU A 59 -8.06 24.17 22.48
N GLN A 60 -8.01 24.70 23.69
CA GLN A 60 -9.07 25.56 24.23
C GLN A 60 -8.78 27.03 23.94
N THR A 61 -9.66 27.70 23.19
CA THR A 61 -9.55 29.12 22.85
C THR A 61 -10.81 29.85 23.34
N GLY A 62 -10.73 30.48 24.54
CA GLY A 62 -11.93 31.09 25.10
C GLY A 62 -12.99 30.04 25.47
N GLU A 63 -14.15 30.10 24.85
CA GLU A 63 -15.25 29.16 25.03
C GLU A 63 -15.27 28.05 23.98
N GLU A 64 -14.42 28.13 22.98
CA GLU A 64 -14.35 27.18 21.86
C GLU A 64 -13.22 26.19 22.06
N SER A 65 -13.46 24.94 21.62
CA SER A 65 -12.48 23.89 21.48
C SER A 65 -12.16 23.66 20.00
N TRP A 66 -10.89 23.54 19.72
CA TRP A 66 -10.35 23.16 18.41
C TRP A 66 -9.54 21.88 18.55
N PHE A 67 -9.59 21.06 17.53
CA PHE A 67 -8.83 19.81 17.48
C PHE A 67 -7.79 19.89 16.37
N TYR A 68 -6.58 19.45 16.66
CA TYR A 68 -5.47 19.46 15.71
C TYR A 68 -5.03 18.03 15.40
N PHE A 69 -5.20 17.65 14.14
CA PHE A 69 -4.85 16.39 13.56
C PHE A 69 -3.70 16.54 12.55
N GLU A 70 -3.20 15.43 12.01
CA GLU A 70 -2.18 15.47 10.96
C GLU A 70 -2.69 16.19 9.69
N ASP A 71 -3.96 16.03 9.35
CA ASP A 71 -4.66 16.67 8.23
C ASP A 71 -5.18 18.09 8.54
N GLY A 72 -4.92 18.64 9.71
CA GLY A 72 -5.21 20.03 10.04
C GLY A 72 -6.10 20.24 11.26
N PHE A 73 -6.70 21.44 11.34
CA PHE A 73 -7.55 21.86 12.44
C PHE A 73 -9.02 21.68 12.12
N VAL A 74 -9.81 21.25 13.13
CA VAL A 74 -11.26 21.19 13.05
C VAL A 74 -11.88 21.80 14.32
N SER A 75 -13.06 22.42 14.18
CA SER A 75 -13.84 22.90 15.31
C SER A 75 -14.59 21.78 16.02
N SER A 76 -15.07 22.02 17.24
CA SER A 76 -15.95 21.07 17.93
C SER A 76 -17.18 20.71 17.13
N GLU A 77 -17.75 21.66 16.41
CA GLU A 77 -18.92 21.42 15.56
C GLU A 77 -18.60 20.44 14.42
N GLN A 78 -17.47 20.64 13.75
CA GLN A 78 -17.02 19.74 12.68
C GLN A 78 -16.69 18.32 13.16
N MET A 79 -16.20 18.18 14.40
CA MET A 79 -15.96 16.86 15.00
C MET A 79 -17.22 16.00 15.09
N HIS A 80 -18.39 16.63 15.28
CA HIS A 80 -19.66 15.93 15.42
C HIS A 80 -20.38 15.68 14.09
N LEU A 81 -20.11 16.50 13.06
CA LEU A 81 -20.81 16.46 11.78
C LEU A 81 -20.22 15.46 10.76
N GLU A 82 -18.96 15.13 10.89
CA GLU A 82 -18.30 14.28 9.92
C GLU A 82 -18.00 12.92 10.54
N GLY A 83 -18.79 11.90 10.23
CA GLY A 83 -18.51 10.49 10.53
C GLY A 83 -17.27 9.93 9.82
N ARG A 84 -16.28 10.77 9.54
CA ARG A 84 -15.00 10.38 8.97
C ARG A 84 -13.98 10.15 10.06
N SER A 85 -13.28 9.04 9.97
CA SER A 85 -12.05 8.80 10.70
C SER A 85 -11.04 9.90 10.38
N ARG A 86 -10.70 10.76 11.37
CA ARG A 86 -9.69 11.80 11.21
C ARG A 86 -8.31 11.19 11.17
N GLN A 87 -7.42 11.79 10.38
CA GLN A 87 -6.03 11.37 10.30
C GLN A 87 -5.27 11.84 11.54
N CYS A 88 -5.29 11.00 12.58
CA CYS A 88 -4.51 11.24 13.78
C CYS A 88 -3.02 11.18 13.49
N PHE A 89 -2.22 11.87 14.31
CA PHE A 89 -0.79 11.61 14.34
C PHE A 89 -0.54 10.18 14.84
N VAL A 90 0.34 9.47 14.15
CA VAL A 90 0.71 8.10 14.52
C VAL A 90 2.20 8.03 14.75
N PHE A 91 2.58 7.53 15.91
CA PHE A 91 3.95 7.14 16.19
C PHE A 91 4.01 5.61 16.04
N PRO A 92 4.69 5.11 15.01
CA PRO A 92 4.74 3.67 14.74
C PRO A 92 5.57 2.93 15.80
N TRP A 93 5.76 1.64 15.64
CA TRP A 93 6.62 0.83 16.50
C TRP A 93 8.01 1.44 16.66
N MET A 94 8.47 1.56 17.92
CA MET A 94 9.75 2.19 18.25
C MET A 94 10.80 1.19 18.74
N ASN A 95 10.59 -0.11 18.51
CA ASN A 95 11.66 -1.08 18.79
C ASN A 95 12.75 -0.94 17.73
N PRO A 96 14.05 -1.00 18.12
CA PRO A 96 15.13 -0.90 17.15
C PRO A 96 15.12 -2.00 16.07
N CYS A 97 14.51 -3.15 16.36
CA CYS A 97 14.30 -4.23 15.39
C CYS A 97 13.22 -3.92 14.35
N ASP A 98 12.27 -3.05 14.69
CA ASP A 98 11.15 -2.69 13.82
C ASP A 98 11.46 -1.45 12.94
N VAL A 99 12.58 -0.78 13.22
CA VAL A 99 13.02 0.39 12.43
C VAL A 99 13.68 -0.09 11.14
N PRO A 100 13.06 0.16 9.96
CA PRO A 100 13.65 -0.23 8.69
C PRO A 100 15.01 0.45 8.50
N ARG A 101 16.05 -0.33 8.21
CA ARG A 101 17.35 0.20 7.81
C ARG A 101 17.32 0.40 6.29
N THR A 102 16.79 1.52 5.89
CA THR A 102 16.71 1.87 4.46
C THR A 102 18.12 2.01 3.88
N PRO A 103 18.47 1.27 2.81
CA PRO A 103 19.74 1.45 2.11
C PRO A 103 19.90 2.88 1.59
N ALA A 104 21.11 3.41 1.63
CA ALA A 104 21.39 4.80 1.25
C ALA A 104 20.91 5.14 -0.18
N TRP A 105 21.02 4.19 -1.10
CA TRP A 105 20.61 4.39 -2.50
C TRP A 105 19.12 4.70 -2.69
N VAL A 106 18.26 4.36 -1.74
CA VAL A 106 16.79 4.61 -1.86
C VAL A 106 16.49 6.10 -1.94
N ASN A 107 17.26 6.92 -1.18
CA ASN A 107 17.06 8.38 -1.16
C ASN A 107 17.41 9.05 -2.50
N ASP A 108 18.24 8.40 -3.33
CA ASP A 108 18.69 8.91 -4.62
C ASP A 108 17.97 8.22 -5.79
N THR A 109 16.89 7.47 -5.50
CA THR A 109 16.14 6.72 -6.53
C THR A 109 14.92 7.49 -7.00
N VAL A 110 14.85 7.70 -8.31
CA VAL A 110 13.65 8.19 -9.00
C VAL A 110 12.92 6.97 -9.57
N TRP A 111 11.79 6.65 -8.94
CA TRP A 111 10.97 5.49 -9.28
C TRP A 111 10.00 5.79 -10.42
N TYR A 112 9.85 4.84 -11.33
CA TYR A 112 8.83 4.84 -12.37
C TYR A 112 8.01 3.55 -12.25
N GLN A 113 6.71 3.70 -11.97
CA GLN A 113 5.80 2.57 -11.90
C GLN A 113 5.36 2.18 -13.31
N ILE A 114 5.42 0.89 -13.63
CA ILE A 114 4.97 0.32 -14.89
C ILE A 114 3.85 -0.69 -14.62
N PHE A 115 2.75 -0.52 -15.34
CA PHE A 115 1.74 -1.55 -15.55
C PHE A 115 2.09 -2.25 -16.87
N PRO A 116 2.67 -3.47 -16.86
CA PRO A 116 3.29 -4.07 -18.04
C PRO A 116 2.38 -4.13 -19.25
N ASP A 117 1.16 -4.66 -19.11
CA ASP A 117 0.17 -4.74 -20.20
C ASP A 117 -0.02 -3.42 -20.96
N ARG A 118 0.15 -2.28 -20.28
CA ARG A 118 -0.16 -0.93 -20.80
C ARG A 118 1.07 -0.09 -21.11
N PHE A 119 2.24 -0.67 -21.18
CA PHE A 119 3.46 0.10 -21.38
C PHE A 119 4.03 -0.03 -22.80
N CYS A 120 4.44 -1.22 -23.20
CA CYS A 120 4.99 -1.47 -24.53
C CYS A 120 4.89 -2.96 -24.85
N ASN A 121 4.34 -3.28 -26.00
CA ASN A 121 4.34 -4.63 -26.56
C ASN A 121 5.68 -4.87 -27.27
N GLY A 122 6.50 -5.79 -26.78
CA GLY A 122 7.81 -6.15 -27.32
C GLY A 122 7.80 -7.49 -28.05
N ASP A 123 6.88 -8.37 -27.69
CA ASP A 123 6.72 -9.70 -28.30
C ASP A 123 5.25 -10.02 -28.62
N PRO A 124 4.76 -9.62 -29.81
CA PRO A 124 3.37 -9.91 -30.19
C PRO A 124 2.99 -11.40 -30.22
N SER A 125 3.95 -12.31 -30.10
CA SER A 125 3.65 -13.75 -30.10
C SER A 125 3.03 -14.23 -28.78
N ASN A 126 3.15 -13.44 -27.70
CA ASN A 126 2.56 -13.72 -26.38
C ASN A 126 1.23 -12.98 -26.14
N ASP A 127 0.77 -12.21 -27.14
CA ASP A 127 -0.46 -11.43 -27.05
C ASP A 127 -1.69 -12.31 -26.77
N PRO A 128 -2.63 -11.88 -25.91
CA PRO A 128 -3.93 -12.53 -25.80
C PRO A 128 -4.75 -12.33 -27.08
N GLU A 129 -5.70 -13.24 -27.36
CA GLU A 129 -6.57 -13.17 -28.55
C GLU A 129 -7.36 -11.85 -28.65
N ASN A 130 -7.65 -11.20 -27.53
CA ASN A 130 -8.42 -9.96 -27.43
C ASN A 130 -7.57 -8.71 -27.29
N VAL A 131 -6.30 -8.73 -27.68
CA VAL A 131 -5.44 -7.55 -27.61
C VAL A 131 -5.99 -6.41 -28.47
N VAL A 132 -5.97 -5.20 -27.92
CA VAL A 132 -6.38 -3.98 -28.62
C VAL A 132 -5.18 -3.08 -28.85
N LEU A 133 -5.17 -2.37 -29.97
CA LEU A 133 -4.10 -1.41 -30.26
C LEU A 133 -4.18 -0.22 -29.28
N TRP A 134 -3.01 0.25 -28.86
CA TRP A 134 -2.92 1.49 -28.10
C TRP A 134 -3.52 2.65 -28.87
N ARG A 135 -4.29 3.49 -28.17
CA ARG A 135 -4.96 4.68 -28.75
C ARG A 135 -4.65 5.92 -27.91
N GLU A 136 -4.48 7.04 -28.58
CA GLU A 136 -4.16 8.31 -27.93
C GLU A 136 -5.37 8.94 -27.21
N HIS A 137 -6.58 8.60 -27.63
CA HIS A 137 -7.82 9.20 -27.13
C HIS A 137 -8.89 8.15 -26.89
N GLY A 138 -9.77 8.43 -25.94
CA GLY A 138 -10.90 7.59 -25.56
C GLY A 138 -10.78 7.04 -24.14
N SER A 139 -11.85 6.40 -23.64
CA SER A 139 -11.84 5.70 -22.37
C SER A 139 -11.18 4.32 -22.53
N VAL A 140 -10.47 3.90 -21.49
CA VAL A 140 -9.89 2.58 -21.37
C VAL A 140 -10.65 1.83 -20.28
N THR A 141 -11.09 0.59 -20.55
CA THR A 141 -11.73 -0.27 -19.56
C THR A 141 -10.71 -1.16 -18.87
N ASN A 142 -11.12 -1.78 -17.77
CA ASN A 142 -10.26 -2.70 -17.02
C ASN A 142 -10.03 -4.04 -17.74
N GLU A 143 -10.94 -4.41 -18.66
CA GLU A 143 -10.91 -5.66 -19.40
C GLU A 143 -10.03 -5.61 -20.64
N GLU A 144 -9.70 -4.41 -21.13
CA GLU A 144 -8.86 -4.25 -22.31
C GLU A 144 -7.41 -4.64 -22.03
N CYS A 145 -6.86 -5.49 -22.90
CA CYS A 145 -5.45 -5.87 -22.91
C CYS A 145 -4.75 -5.18 -24.08
N PHE A 146 -3.57 -4.59 -23.81
CA PHE A 146 -2.78 -3.85 -24.82
C PHE A 146 -1.53 -4.62 -25.24
N GLY A 147 -1.28 -5.78 -24.66
CA GLY A 147 -0.18 -6.67 -25.06
C GLY A 147 1.21 -6.19 -24.58
N GLY A 148 1.28 -5.22 -23.69
CA GLY A 148 2.56 -4.83 -23.11
C GLY A 148 3.16 -5.96 -22.27
N ASP A 149 4.51 -6.11 -22.33
CA ASP A 149 5.23 -7.24 -21.77
C ASP A 149 6.65 -6.85 -21.26
N LEU A 150 7.39 -7.83 -20.73
CA LEU A 150 8.74 -7.64 -20.20
C LEU A 150 9.76 -7.35 -21.31
N ALA A 151 9.54 -7.86 -22.50
CA ALA A 151 10.39 -7.55 -23.66
C ALA A 151 10.25 -6.08 -24.07
N GLY A 152 9.01 -5.58 -24.13
CA GLY A 152 8.75 -4.18 -24.42
C GLY A 152 9.27 -3.23 -23.34
N ILE A 153 9.26 -3.62 -22.06
CA ILE A 153 9.92 -2.85 -21.01
C ILE A 153 11.43 -2.80 -21.26
N THR A 154 12.04 -3.93 -21.66
CA THR A 154 13.46 -4.01 -21.99
C THR A 154 13.81 -3.07 -23.14
N ASP A 155 13.01 -3.02 -24.20
CA ASP A 155 13.20 -2.15 -25.37
C ASP A 155 13.13 -0.66 -25.02
N LYS A 156 12.43 -0.31 -23.92
CA LYS A 156 12.27 1.08 -23.46
C LYS A 156 13.24 1.50 -22.37
N LEU A 157 14.20 0.66 -21.96
CA LEU A 157 15.16 1.00 -20.90
C LEU A 157 15.99 2.25 -21.21
N ASP A 158 16.40 2.46 -22.47
CA ASP A 158 17.16 3.66 -22.86
C ASP A 158 16.29 4.92 -22.75
N TYR A 159 15.01 4.83 -23.11
CA TYR A 159 14.04 5.92 -22.90
C TYR A 159 13.92 6.26 -21.42
N LEU A 160 13.76 5.25 -20.56
CA LEU A 160 13.62 5.43 -19.11
C LEU A 160 14.90 6.01 -18.48
N GLN A 161 16.06 5.54 -18.90
CA GLN A 161 17.35 6.08 -18.46
C GLN A 161 17.51 7.56 -18.87
N ASN A 162 17.17 7.91 -20.12
CA ASN A 162 17.24 9.29 -20.63
C ASN A 162 16.25 10.22 -19.91
N LEU A 163 15.13 9.67 -19.40
CA LEU A 163 14.17 10.39 -18.56
C LEU A 163 14.71 10.63 -17.12
N GLY A 164 15.84 10.02 -16.77
CA GLY A 164 16.44 10.15 -15.43
C GLY A 164 15.93 9.13 -14.42
N ILE A 165 15.25 8.06 -14.87
CA ILE A 165 14.73 7.00 -14.03
C ILE A 165 15.88 6.04 -13.66
N ASN A 166 15.99 5.68 -12.38
CA ASN A 166 16.95 4.71 -11.88
C ASN A 166 16.33 3.64 -10.96
N GLY A 167 15.00 3.60 -10.88
CA GLY A 167 14.23 2.56 -10.24
C GLY A 167 12.93 2.26 -10.98
N LEU A 168 12.67 1.00 -11.30
CA LEU A 168 11.40 0.52 -11.87
C LEU A 168 10.61 -0.20 -10.79
N TYR A 169 9.34 0.14 -10.66
CA TYR A 169 8.37 -0.59 -9.88
C TYR A 169 7.37 -1.23 -10.85
N LEU A 170 7.41 -2.54 -10.99
CA LEU A 170 6.48 -3.28 -11.86
C LEU A 170 5.27 -3.70 -11.02
N THR A 171 4.06 -3.40 -11.49
CA THR A 171 2.85 -4.04 -10.96
C THR A 171 2.95 -5.55 -11.16
N PRO A 172 2.12 -6.40 -10.53
CA PRO A 172 2.34 -7.83 -10.49
C PRO A 172 2.58 -8.45 -11.87
N ILE A 173 3.52 -9.39 -11.93
CA ILE A 173 3.87 -10.11 -13.18
C ILE A 173 3.57 -11.61 -13.12
N ASN A 174 3.09 -12.09 -11.97
CA ASN A 174 2.79 -13.50 -11.78
C ASN A 174 1.54 -13.93 -12.57
N GLU A 175 1.44 -15.25 -12.81
CA GLU A 175 0.32 -15.84 -13.54
C GLU A 175 -1.02 -15.47 -12.89
N ALA A 176 -1.93 -14.89 -13.70
CA ALA A 176 -3.24 -14.44 -13.27
C ALA A 176 -4.18 -14.23 -14.47
N PRO A 177 -5.51 -14.41 -14.31
CA PRO A 177 -6.49 -14.22 -15.39
C PRO A 177 -6.54 -12.79 -15.92
N SER A 178 -6.52 -11.80 -15.03
CA SER A 178 -6.63 -10.39 -15.40
C SER A 178 -5.36 -9.83 -16.08
N ASN A 179 -5.50 -8.67 -16.71
CA ASN A 179 -4.37 -7.91 -17.23
C ASN A 179 -3.54 -7.26 -16.11
N HIS A 180 -4.16 -6.89 -14.97
CA HIS A 180 -3.50 -6.25 -13.83
C HIS A 180 -2.79 -7.21 -12.87
N LYS A 181 -3.06 -8.52 -12.94
CA LYS A 181 -2.41 -9.61 -12.18
C LYS A 181 -2.58 -9.58 -10.65
N TYR A 182 -3.42 -8.70 -10.11
CA TYR A 182 -3.70 -8.71 -8.66
C TYR A 182 -4.55 -9.91 -8.20
N ASP A 183 -5.08 -10.70 -9.11
CA ASP A 183 -5.79 -11.95 -8.90
C ASP A 183 -4.88 -13.17 -9.14
N THR A 184 -3.67 -13.16 -8.57
CA THR A 184 -2.61 -14.14 -8.75
C THR A 184 -3.09 -15.58 -8.52
N THR A 185 -2.83 -16.46 -9.48
CA THR A 185 -3.17 -17.89 -9.44
C THR A 185 -1.94 -18.78 -9.19
N ASP A 186 -0.75 -18.34 -9.57
CA ASP A 186 0.50 -19.03 -9.30
C ASP A 186 1.62 -18.00 -9.01
N TYR A 187 2.08 -17.95 -7.75
CA TYR A 187 3.14 -17.04 -7.32
C TYR A 187 4.55 -17.46 -7.77
N THR A 188 4.69 -18.66 -8.30
CA THR A 188 5.99 -19.23 -8.70
C THR A 188 6.26 -19.06 -10.19
N LYS A 189 5.27 -18.58 -10.95
CA LYS A 189 5.36 -18.42 -12.40
C LYS A 189 5.14 -16.98 -12.83
N ILE A 190 5.85 -16.57 -13.86
CA ILE A 190 5.54 -15.34 -14.62
C ILE A 190 4.39 -15.66 -15.58
N ASP A 191 3.47 -14.72 -15.74
CA ASP A 191 2.36 -14.86 -16.69
C ASP A 191 2.90 -14.98 -18.11
N PRO A 192 2.50 -16.02 -18.89
CA PRO A 192 2.97 -16.21 -20.25
C PRO A 192 2.75 -15.02 -21.19
N ARG A 193 1.72 -14.20 -20.91
CA ARG A 193 1.45 -12.95 -21.66
C ARG A 193 2.51 -11.86 -21.42
N PHE A 194 3.33 -12.00 -20.39
CA PHE A 194 4.43 -11.07 -20.10
C PHE A 194 5.80 -11.64 -20.47
N GLY A 195 5.86 -12.93 -20.82
CA GLY A 195 7.08 -13.65 -21.10
C GLY A 195 7.34 -14.77 -20.09
N ASP A 196 8.60 -15.06 -19.86
CA ASP A 196 9.06 -16.14 -18.99
C ASP A 196 10.19 -15.69 -18.04
N GLU A 197 10.73 -16.63 -17.30
CA GLU A 197 11.82 -16.38 -16.37
C GLU A 197 13.10 -15.85 -17.07
N GLU A 198 13.40 -16.34 -18.27
CA GLU A 198 14.57 -15.89 -19.04
C GLU A 198 14.38 -14.46 -19.56
N THR A 199 13.19 -14.12 -20.02
CA THR A 199 12.81 -12.75 -20.40
C THR A 199 12.95 -11.80 -19.22
N PHE A 200 12.49 -12.20 -18.04
CA PHE A 200 12.62 -11.40 -16.83
C PHE A 200 14.09 -11.24 -16.38
N LYS A 201 14.89 -12.32 -16.40
CA LYS A 201 16.33 -12.25 -16.12
C LYS A 201 17.04 -11.30 -17.07
N HIS A 202 16.64 -11.33 -18.35
CA HIS A 202 17.19 -10.43 -19.37
C HIS A 202 16.86 -8.98 -19.05
N LEU A 203 15.60 -8.66 -18.75
CA LEU A 203 15.18 -7.32 -18.32
C LEU A 203 16.00 -6.81 -17.13
N VAL A 204 16.10 -7.62 -16.06
CA VAL A 204 16.85 -7.23 -14.85
C VAL A 204 18.32 -6.97 -15.16
N LYS A 205 18.94 -7.83 -15.97
CA LYS A 205 20.34 -7.68 -16.41
C LYS A 205 20.55 -6.38 -17.19
N GLU A 206 19.67 -6.08 -18.14
CA GLU A 206 19.77 -4.88 -18.97
C GLU A 206 19.46 -3.60 -18.18
N ALA A 207 18.50 -3.65 -17.24
CA ALA A 207 18.22 -2.57 -16.30
C ALA A 207 19.45 -2.27 -15.43
N HIS A 208 20.05 -3.29 -14.84
CA HIS A 208 21.23 -3.14 -13.96
C HIS A 208 22.44 -2.56 -14.71
N LYS A 209 22.67 -2.91 -15.98
CA LYS A 209 23.72 -2.29 -16.81
C LYS A 209 23.55 -0.78 -16.93
N ARG A 210 22.32 -0.28 -16.86
CA ARG A 210 21.96 1.13 -16.94
C ARG A 210 21.85 1.82 -15.58
N GLY A 211 22.19 1.10 -14.49
CA GLY A 211 22.04 1.60 -13.12
C GLY A 211 20.59 1.69 -12.65
N ILE A 212 19.67 1.02 -13.34
CA ILE A 212 18.25 0.99 -13.01
C ILE A 212 17.97 -0.24 -12.13
N ARG A 213 17.36 -0.03 -10.98
CA ARG A 213 16.90 -1.10 -10.07
C ARG A 213 15.51 -1.56 -10.45
N VAL A 214 15.20 -2.83 -10.18
CA VAL A 214 13.87 -3.39 -10.43
C VAL A 214 13.25 -3.84 -9.12
N MET A 215 12.02 -3.42 -8.87
CA MET A 215 11.19 -3.82 -7.75
C MET A 215 9.90 -4.43 -8.30
N LEU A 216 9.51 -5.58 -7.76
CA LEU A 216 8.28 -6.26 -8.12
C LEU A 216 7.20 -6.02 -7.07
N ASP A 217 5.96 -5.92 -7.51
CA ASP A 217 4.80 -5.95 -6.64
C ASP A 217 4.53 -7.39 -6.19
N GLY A 218 4.36 -7.59 -4.89
CA GLY A 218 3.99 -8.87 -4.30
C GLY A 218 2.57 -8.84 -3.77
N VAL A 219 1.67 -9.61 -4.37
CA VAL A 219 0.25 -9.68 -3.96
C VAL A 219 0.12 -10.62 -2.76
N PHE A 220 0.48 -10.13 -1.56
CA PHE A 220 0.47 -10.93 -0.33
C PHE A 220 -0.73 -10.69 0.59
N ASN A 221 -1.60 -9.72 0.24
CA ASN A 221 -2.81 -9.45 1.00
C ASN A 221 -3.90 -10.51 0.78
N HIS A 222 -3.98 -11.04 -0.43
CA HIS A 222 -4.96 -12.03 -0.86
C HIS A 222 -4.39 -12.86 -2.00
N SER A 223 -5.01 -13.99 -2.31
CA SER A 223 -4.80 -14.77 -3.53
C SER A 223 -5.93 -14.54 -4.54
N GLY A 224 -5.70 -14.86 -5.80
CA GLY A 224 -6.75 -14.93 -6.79
C GLY A 224 -7.76 -16.04 -6.49
N TYR A 225 -8.99 -15.89 -6.97
CA TYR A 225 -10.02 -16.92 -6.80
C TYR A 225 -9.58 -18.29 -7.36
N TYR A 226 -8.86 -18.30 -8.49
CA TYR A 226 -8.38 -19.51 -9.15
C TYR A 226 -7.02 -20.01 -8.63
N PHE A 227 -6.52 -19.49 -7.50
CA PHE A 227 -5.33 -20.01 -6.84
C PHE A 227 -5.51 -21.47 -6.47
N ALA A 228 -4.62 -22.35 -6.94
CA ALA A 228 -4.80 -23.81 -6.83
C ALA A 228 -5.06 -24.31 -5.39
N PRO A 229 -4.33 -23.86 -4.35
CA PRO A 229 -4.65 -24.22 -2.96
C PRO A 229 -6.06 -23.79 -2.54
N TRP A 230 -6.55 -22.62 -2.98
CA TRP A 230 -7.90 -22.18 -2.69
C TRP A 230 -8.96 -23.06 -3.38
N GLN A 231 -8.73 -23.43 -4.63
CA GLN A 231 -9.62 -24.34 -5.36
C GLN A 231 -9.69 -25.72 -4.72
N ASP A 232 -8.56 -26.22 -4.19
CA ASP A 232 -8.53 -27.47 -3.44
C ASP A 232 -9.36 -27.39 -2.15
N VAL A 233 -9.26 -26.27 -1.40
CA VAL A 233 -10.10 -26.01 -0.21
C VAL A 233 -11.58 -25.95 -0.59
N LEU A 234 -11.94 -25.26 -1.68
CA LEU A 234 -13.33 -25.21 -2.15
C LEU A 234 -13.90 -26.59 -2.51
N ALA A 235 -13.05 -27.48 -2.98
CA ALA A 235 -13.46 -28.85 -3.37
C ALA A 235 -13.53 -29.82 -2.17
N LYS A 236 -12.58 -29.74 -1.24
CA LYS A 236 -12.39 -30.73 -0.17
C LYS A 236 -12.80 -30.22 1.23
N GLY A 237 -12.95 -28.91 1.40
CA GLY A 237 -13.23 -28.31 2.71
C GLY A 237 -12.12 -28.58 3.72
N PRO A 238 -12.48 -28.92 4.97
CA PRO A 238 -11.53 -29.21 6.05
C PRO A 238 -10.57 -30.39 5.78
N GLU A 239 -10.85 -31.21 4.76
CA GLU A 239 -9.96 -32.31 4.35
C GLU A 239 -8.83 -31.86 3.41
N SER A 240 -8.83 -30.62 2.97
CA SER A 240 -7.74 -30.06 2.17
C SER A 240 -6.49 -29.85 3.01
N GLU A 241 -5.33 -30.25 2.47
CA GLU A 241 -4.02 -29.94 3.09
C GLU A 241 -3.72 -28.44 3.17
N TYR A 242 -4.45 -27.61 2.42
CA TYR A 242 -4.32 -26.14 2.39
C TYR A 242 -5.36 -25.43 3.24
N TYR A 243 -6.24 -26.17 3.97
CA TYR A 243 -7.34 -25.54 4.72
C TYR A 243 -6.85 -24.48 5.69
N ASP A 244 -5.78 -24.77 6.42
CA ASP A 244 -5.18 -23.86 7.43
C ASP A 244 -4.37 -22.70 6.80
N TRP A 245 -4.26 -22.64 5.48
CA TRP A 245 -3.65 -21.47 4.82
C TRP A 245 -4.58 -20.28 4.77
N PHE A 246 -5.88 -20.49 4.98
CA PHE A 246 -6.93 -19.49 4.86
C PHE A 246 -7.64 -19.32 6.21
N MET A 247 -8.03 -18.07 6.52
CA MET A 247 -8.86 -17.79 7.69
C MET A 247 -10.32 -18.03 7.35
N ILE A 248 -10.80 -19.26 7.63
CA ILE A 248 -12.17 -19.68 7.37
C ILE A 248 -12.91 -19.76 8.72
N ASN A 249 -13.85 -18.84 8.94
CA ASN A 249 -14.58 -18.74 10.20
C ASN A 249 -15.66 -19.79 10.35
N GLU A 250 -16.25 -20.24 9.23
CA GLU A 250 -17.36 -21.21 9.21
C GLU A 250 -17.31 -22.04 7.93
N TRP A 251 -17.57 -23.33 8.04
CA TRP A 251 -17.66 -24.24 6.89
C TRP A 251 -18.91 -25.14 7.00
N PRO A 252 -19.68 -25.41 5.91
CA PRO A 252 -19.55 -24.75 4.60
C PRO A 252 -20.03 -23.29 4.66
N PHE A 253 -19.37 -22.42 3.91
CA PHE A 253 -19.79 -21.04 3.75
C PHE A 253 -20.60 -20.84 2.45
N ASP A 254 -21.43 -19.80 2.40
CA ASP A 254 -22.13 -19.45 1.17
C ASP A 254 -21.13 -18.90 0.14
N LYS A 255 -21.01 -19.60 -0.99
CA LYS A 255 -20.10 -19.20 -2.09
C LYS A 255 -20.55 -17.93 -2.81
N ASN A 256 -21.76 -17.46 -2.56
CA ASN A 256 -22.32 -16.26 -3.19
C ASN A 256 -22.17 -15.01 -2.34
N GLY A 257 -21.50 -15.09 -1.19
CA GLY A 257 -21.04 -13.97 -0.32
C GLY A 257 -22.12 -13.43 0.57
#